data_ea1281daceb76a68bd0294742dec3672
#
_entry.id   ea1281daceb76a68bd0294742dec3672
#
_cell.length_a   1.000
_cell.length_b   1.000
_cell.length_c   1.000
_cell.angle_alpha   90.00
_cell.angle_beta   90.00
_cell.angle_gamma   90.00
#
_symmetry.space_group_name_H-M   'P 1'
#
loop_
_entity.id
_entity.type
_entity.pdbx_description
1 polymer ?
#
loop_
_entity_poly.entity_id
_entity_poly.type
_entity_poly.pdbx_seq_one_letter_code
_entity_poly.pdbx_strand_id
1 'polypeptide(L)'
;MFDLTLTPEQLEMRDTLRDFAEREMRPKAIHPDRLQPFEKPVMTELLKGAAQLGIRTLSLSEEAGGAGADLLTTAIVLEELAAGEVDIATILGTTAVLGNTLFDKLMSAEQKGKHLKAFVEDDDYHLAFAGPSADAGLGWTYHGDANYDDINVPSAVKQGNDWVINGRVEAVSNAPLAKLFAVQVRTGAGSKGMQGLSTFLIPRDTAGFKVADAIKAFGGPSNTLTRWHHGTAAAIELKDCKVSAANLLGKEGAC
;
A
#
# COMPACT_ATOMS: atom_id res chain seq x y z
N MET A 1 -2.20 -29.28 17.50
CA MET A 1 -1.82 -29.83 16.18
C MET A 1 -2.39 -28.84 15.18
N PHE A 2 -1.56 -28.25 14.34
CA PHE A 2 -2.07 -27.36 13.29
C PHE A 2 -2.66 -28.24 12.17
N ASP A 3 -3.92 -27.98 11.83
CA ASP A 3 -4.53 -28.60 10.67
C ASP A 3 -4.18 -27.75 9.42
N LEU A 4 -3.45 -28.35 8.51
CA LEU A 4 -3.05 -27.73 7.24
C LEU A 4 -3.98 -28.14 6.09
N THR A 5 -5.09 -28.83 6.39
CA THR A 5 -6.09 -29.21 5.40
C THR A 5 -6.87 -27.95 5.01
N LEU A 6 -6.86 -27.63 3.72
CA LEU A 6 -7.64 -26.50 3.19
C LEU A 6 -9.13 -26.85 3.21
N THR A 7 -9.96 -25.85 3.51
CA THR A 7 -11.41 -25.99 3.41
C THR A 7 -11.85 -26.11 1.95
N PRO A 8 -13.07 -26.63 1.67
CA PRO A 8 -13.61 -26.66 0.30
C PRO A 8 -13.61 -25.28 -0.37
N GLU A 9 -13.96 -24.23 0.39
CA GLU A 9 -14.01 -22.85 -0.09
C GLU A 9 -12.61 -22.32 -0.43
N GLN A 10 -11.60 -22.65 0.39
CA GLN A 10 -10.20 -22.30 0.10
C GLN A 10 -9.67 -23.02 -1.14
N LEU A 11 -10.06 -24.29 -1.35
CA LEU A 11 -9.71 -25.05 -2.54
C LEU A 11 -10.35 -24.47 -3.80
N GLU A 12 -11.63 -24.13 -3.75
CA GLU A 12 -12.37 -23.50 -4.86
C GLU A 12 -11.74 -22.15 -5.24
N MET A 13 -11.44 -21.33 -4.24
CA MET A 13 -10.81 -20.04 -4.45
C MET A 13 -9.41 -20.19 -5.07
N ARG A 14 -8.59 -21.10 -4.53
CA ARG A 14 -7.27 -21.43 -5.09
C ARG A 14 -7.38 -21.83 -6.55
N ASP A 15 -8.27 -22.77 -6.86
CA ASP A 15 -8.40 -23.33 -8.21
C ASP A 15 -8.91 -22.27 -9.21
N THR A 16 -9.83 -21.41 -8.78
CA THR A 16 -10.32 -20.26 -9.57
C THR A 16 -9.18 -19.30 -9.90
N LEU A 17 -8.37 -18.93 -8.90
CA LEU A 17 -7.25 -18.00 -9.10
C LEU A 17 -6.13 -18.62 -9.93
N ARG A 18 -5.85 -19.90 -9.75
CA ARG A 18 -4.90 -20.65 -10.57
C ARG A 18 -5.32 -20.66 -12.04
N ASP A 19 -6.58 -20.96 -12.32
CA ASP A 19 -7.14 -20.92 -13.68
C ASP A 19 -6.98 -19.53 -14.31
N PHE A 20 -7.30 -18.48 -13.56
CA PHE A 20 -7.12 -17.10 -14.01
C PHE A 20 -5.62 -16.79 -14.28
N ALA A 21 -4.74 -17.15 -13.34
CA ALA A 21 -3.30 -16.94 -13.47
C ALA A 21 -2.73 -17.66 -14.71
N GLU A 22 -3.13 -18.90 -14.95
CA GLU A 22 -2.63 -19.70 -16.07
C GLU A 22 -3.17 -19.25 -17.44
N ARG A 23 -4.43 -18.86 -17.51
CA ARG A 23 -5.09 -18.52 -18.80
C ARG A 23 -4.92 -17.06 -19.18
N GLU A 24 -5.00 -16.15 -18.22
CA GLU A 24 -5.03 -14.72 -18.51
C GLU A 24 -3.71 -14.00 -18.18
N MET A 25 -3.01 -14.41 -17.11
CA MET A 25 -1.83 -13.70 -16.65
C MET A 25 -0.54 -14.24 -17.28
N ARG A 26 -0.25 -15.52 -17.13
CA ARG A 26 1.00 -16.15 -17.60
C ARG A 26 1.31 -15.92 -19.08
N PRO A 27 0.37 -16.10 -20.01
CA PRO A 27 0.67 -15.89 -21.44
C PRO A 27 1.11 -14.47 -21.75
N LYS A 28 0.61 -13.49 -21.01
CA LYS A 28 0.96 -12.07 -21.15
C LYS A 28 2.22 -11.71 -20.37
N ALA A 29 2.41 -12.31 -19.18
CA ALA A 29 3.55 -12.05 -18.30
C ALA A 29 4.87 -12.64 -18.86
N ILE A 30 4.83 -13.81 -19.47
CA ILE A 30 6.01 -14.52 -19.99
C ILE A 30 6.38 -14.07 -21.42
N HIS A 31 5.69 -13.08 -21.96
CA HIS A 31 5.98 -12.60 -23.32
C HIS A 31 7.44 -12.15 -23.45
N PRO A 32 8.15 -12.53 -24.54
CA PRO A 32 9.57 -12.20 -24.76
C PRO A 32 9.91 -10.72 -24.64
N ASP A 33 8.96 -9.84 -24.97
CA ASP A 33 9.13 -8.39 -24.88
C ASP A 33 9.25 -7.88 -23.43
N ARG A 34 9.00 -8.71 -22.43
CA ARG A 34 9.18 -8.36 -20.99
C ARG A 34 10.57 -8.66 -20.44
N LEU A 35 11.55 -8.93 -21.27
CA LEU A 35 12.93 -9.13 -20.82
C LEU A 35 13.55 -7.92 -20.11
N GLN A 36 12.91 -6.76 -20.21
CA GLN A 36 13.30 -5.52 -19.53
C GLN A 36 12.17 -5.03 -18.60
N PRO A 37 11.89 -5.71 -17.50
CA PRO A 37 10.71 -5.46 -16.66
C PRO A 37 10.66 -4.05 -16.06
N PHE A 38 11.81 -3.37 -15.94
CA PHE A 38 11.88 -2.02 -15.35
C PHE A 38 11.60 -0.89 -16.33
N GLU A 39 11.56 -1.18 -17.61
CA GLU A 39 11.23 -0.22 -18.67
C GLU A 39 9.74 -0.25 -19.03
N LYS A 40 9.04 -1.30 -18.64
CA LYS A 40 7.61 -1.47 -18.93
C LYS A 40 6.77 -1.17 -17.71
N PRO A 41 5.68 -0.43 -17.88
CA PRO A 41 4.73 -0.19 -16.79
C PRO A 41 4.05 -1.50 -16.36
N VAL A 42 3.47 -1.47 -15.15
CA VAL A 42 2.59 -2.54 -14.67
C VAL A 42 1.50 -2.81 -15.71
N MET A 43 1.15 -4.08 -15.89
CA MET A 43 0.10 -4.51 -16.84
C MET A 43 -1.28 -4.16 -16.27
N THR A 44 -1.71 -2.91 -16.49
CA THR A 44 -2.93 -2.34 -15.88
C THR A 44 -4.20 -3.10 -16.26
N GLU A 45 -4.29 -3.68 -17.45
CA GLU A 45 -5.43 -4.51 -17.85
C GLU A 45 -5.55 -5.79 -17.02
N LEU A 46 -4.41 -6.45 -16.76
CA LEU A 46 -4.39 -7.62 -15.89
C LEU A 46 -4.68 -7.25 -14.45
N LEU A 47 -4.13 -6.14 -13.98
CA LEU A 47 -4.39 -5.61 -12.64
C LEU A 47 -5.89 -5.37 -12.43
N LYS A 48 -6.54 -4.74 -13.41
CA LYS A 48 -7.97 -4.49 -13.38
C LYS A 48 -8.79 -5.79 -13.42
N GLY A 49 -8.42 -6.72 -14.29
CA GLY A 49 -9.08 -8.04 -14.36
C GLY A 49 -9.00 -8.80 -13.03
N ALA A 50 -7.84 -8.81 -12.39
CA ALA A 50 -7.68 -9.41 -11.06
C ALA A 50 -8.44 -8.63 -9.96
N ALA A 51 -8.48 -7.30 -10.04
CA ALA A 51 -9.25 -6.48 -9.11
C ALA A 51 -10.76 -6.79 -9.18
N GLN A 52 -11.30 -7.02 -10.37
CA GLN A 52 -12.70 -7.40 -10.60
C GLN A 52 -13.08 -8.77 -10.00
N LEU A 53 -12.10 -9.62 -9.71
CA LEU A 53 -12.33 -10.85 -8.94
C LEU A 53 -12.46 -10.62 -7.42
N GLY A 54 -12.48 -9.36 -6.99
CA GLY A 54 -12.66 -8.99 -5.58
C GLY A 54 -11.39 -9.08 -4.72
N ILE A 55 -10.22 -9.31 -5.34
CA ILE A 55 -8.96 -9.51 -4.60
C ILE A 55 -8.59 -8.28 -3.78
N ARG A 56 -8.89 -7.08 -4.27
CA ARG A 56 -8.60 -5.81 -3.63
C ARG A 56 -9.32 -5.63 -2.29
N THR A 57 -10.51 -6.18 -2.17
CA THR A 57 -11.36 -6.15 -0.96
C THR A 57 -11.42 -7.48 -0.23
N LEU A 58 -10.57 -8.45 -0.62
CA LEU A 58 -10.60 -9.83 -0.13
C LEU A 58 -10.59 -9.92 1.40
N SER A 59 -9.68 -9.19 2.05
CA SER A 59 -9.49 -9.22 3.50
C SER A 59 -10.39 -8.22 4.26
N LEU A 60 -11.14 -7.38 3.55
CA LEU A 60 -12.09 -6.45 4.14
C LEU A 60 -13.29 -7.25 4.69
N SER A 61 -13.84 -6.82 5.82
CA SER A 61 -15.00 -7.48 6.41
C SER A 61 -16.23 -7.48 5.49
N GLU A 62 -17.09 -8.47 5.62
CA GLU A 62 -18.34 -8.55 4.86
C GLU A 62 -19.24 -7.34 5.12
N GLU A 63 -19.28 -6.84 6.37
CA GLU A 63 -20.02 -5.63 6.75
C GLU A 63 -19.52 -4.39 6.00
N ALA A 64 -18.24 -4.35 5.66
CA ALA A 64 -17.64 -3.27 4.90
C ALA A 64 -17.67 -3.50 3.38
N GLY A 65 -18.25 -4.61 2.92
CA GLY A 65 -18.39 -4.95 1.50
C GLY A 65 -17.24 -5.75 0.92
N GLY A 66 -16.44 -6.42 1.75
CA GLY A 66 -15.40 -7.36 1.35
C GLY A 66 -15.82 -8.82 1.45
N ALA A 67 -14.87 -9.73 1.28
CA ALA A 67 -15.09 -11.18 1.41
C ALA A 67 -14.80 -11.72 2.83
N GLY A 68 -14.28 -10.91 3.74
CA GLY A 68 -13.96 -11.34 5.11
C GLY A 68 -12.87 -12.42 5.18
N ALA A 69 -12.07 -12.57 4.13
CA ALA A 69 -11.08 -13.63 4.06
C ALA A 69 -10.04 -13.52 5.19
N ASP A 70 -9.75 -14.64 5.82
CA ASP A 70 -8.70 -14.73 6.81
C ASP A 70 -7.30 -14.63 6.19
N LEU A 71 -6.30 -14.62 7.04
CA LEU A 71 -4.91 -14.47 6.60
C LEU A 71 -4.44 -15.65 5.74
N LEU A 72 -4.87 -16.88 6.05
CA LEU A 72 -4.50 -18.07 5.28
C LEU A 72 -5.13 -18.04 3.88
N THR A 73 -6.42 -17.74 3.80
CA THR A 73 -7.12 -17.59 2.53
C THR A 73 -6.50 -16.47 1.67
N THR A 74 -6.17 -15.34 2.29
CA THR A 74 -5.48 -14.25 1.62
C THR A 74 -4.11 -14.68 1.07
N ALA A 75 -3.35 -15.45 1.84
CA ALA A 75 -2.04 -15.97 1.41
C ALA A 75 -2.18 -16.93 0.22
N ILE A 76 -3.14 -17.85 0.25
CA ILE A 76 -3.42 -18.79 -0.86
C ILE A 76 -3.74 -18.04 -2.14
N VAL A 77 -4.62 -17.04 -2.07
CA VAL A 77 -5.01 -16.23 -3.23
C VAL A 77 -3.81 -15.47 -3.80
N LEU A 78 -3.01 -14.85 -2.95
CA LEU A 78 -1.84 -14.10 -3.39
C LEU A 78 -0.73 -15.00 -3.96
N GLU A 79 -0.58 -16.22 -3.46
CA GLU A 79 0.36 -17.22 -4.00
C GLU A 79 0.00 -17.59 -5.44
N GLU A 80 -1.27 -17.88 -5.72
CA GLU A 80 -1.73 -18.22 -7.08
C GLU A 80 -1.61 -17.03 -8.04
N LEU A 81 -1.95 -15.84 -7.60
CA LEU A 81 -1.73 -14.62 -8.40
C LEU A 81 -0.24 -14.38 -8.69
N ALA A 82 0.63 -14.56 -7.68
CA ALA A 82 2.06 -14.36 -7.84
C ALA A 82 2.68 -15.38 -8.80
N ALA A 83 2.14 -16.60 -8.85
CA ALA A 83 2.54 -17.60 -9.85
C ALA A 83 2.19 -17.16 -11.29
N GLY A 84 1.20 -16.31 -11.47
CA GLY A 84 0.86 -15.67 -12.74
C GLY A 84 1.70 -14.43 -13.01
N GLU A 85 1.65 -13.44 -12.12
CA GLU A 85 2.37 -12.16 -12.21
C GLU A 85 2.56 -11.54 -10.82
N VAL A 86 3.79 -11.55 -10.35
CA VAL A 86 4.14 -11.13 -8.98
C VAL A 86 3.87 -9.64 -8.72
N ASP A 87 4.00 -8.78 -9.71
CA ASP A 87 3.73 -7.35 -9.56
C ASP A 87 2.26 -7.08 -9.24
N ILE A 88 1.35 -7.80 -9.90
CA ILE A 88 -0.09 -7.71 -9.67
C ILE A 88 -0.44 -8.23 -8.28
N ALA A 89 0.10 -9.39 -7.89
CA ALA A 89 -0.10 -9.94 -6.56
C ALA A 89 0.37 -8.98 -5.46
N THR A 90 1.52 -8.34 -5.64
CA THR A 90 2.07 -7.36 -4.69
C THR A 90 1.19 -6.12 -4.56
N ILE A 91 0.70 -5.57 -5.68
CA ILE A 91 -0.17 -4.38 -5.68
C ILE A 91 -1.50 -4.67 -4.99
N LEU A 92 -2.15 -5.77 -5.36
CA LEU A 92 -3.46 -6.14 -4.82
C LEU A 92 -3.35 -6.59 -3.37
N GLY A 93 -2.32 -7.37 -3.02
CA GLY A 93 -2.06 -7.81 -1.65
C GLY A 93 -1.82 -6.63 -0.71
N THR A 94 -1.00 -5.66 -1.12
CA THR A 94 -0.80 -4.43 -0.36
C THR A 94 -2.12 -3.69 -0.16
N THR A 95 -2.94 -3.57 -1.21
CA THR A 95 -4.25 -2.90 -1.13
C THR A 95 -5.21 -3.64 -0.21
N ALA A 96 -5.31 -4.97 -0.31
CA ALA A 96 -6.21 -5.80 0.51
C ALA A 96 -5.86 -5.70 2.01
N VAL A 97 -4.58 -5.85 2.35
CA VAL A 97 -4.10 -5.78 3.74
C VAL A 97 -4.31 -4.38 4.32
N LEU A 98 -3.98 -3.34 3.55
CA LEU A 98 -4.24 -1.95 3.98
C LEU A 98 -5.74 -1.67 4.09
N GLY A 99 -6.56 -2.20 3.21
CA GLY A 99 -8.01 -2.09 3.26
C GLY A 99 -8.58 -2.59 4.59
N ASN A 100 -8.26 -3.82 4.96
CA ASN A 100 -8.64 -4.39 6.26
C ASN A 100 -8.09 -3.54 7.43
N THR A 101 -6.82 -3.16 7.37
CA THR A 101 -6.19 -2.39 8.45
C THR A 101 -6.84 -1.02 8.63
N LEU A 102 -7.06 -0.30 7.55
CA LEU A 102 -7.59 1.06 7.60
C LEU A 102 -9.09 1.06 7.88
N PHE A 103 -9.87 0.36 7.08
CA PHE A 103 -11.34 0.42 7.17
C PHE A 103 -11.89 -0.39 8.33
N ASP A 104 -11.39 -1.59 8.60
CA ASP A 104 -11.96 -2.40 9.69
C ASP A 104 -11.43 -2.01 11.07
N LYS A 105 -10.16 -1.54 11.17
CA LYS A 105 -9.49 -1.43 12.47
C LYS A 105 -9.19 0.00 12.91
N LEU A 106 -8.83 0.90 11.99
CA LEU A 106 -8.25 2.20 12.35
C LEU A 106 -9.17 3.40 12.09
N MET A 107 -9.93 3.40 11.01
CA MET A 107 -10.78 4.53 10.63
C MET A 107 -11.97 4.70 11.56
N SER A 108 -12.27 5.94 11.89
CA SER A 108 -13.53 6.33 12.53
C SER A 108 -14.72 6.14 11.57
N ALA A 109 -15.94 6.13 12.11
CA ALA A 109 -17.16 6.06 11.30
C ALA A 109 -17.25 7.21 10.27
N GLU A 110 -16.81 8.42 10.64
CA GLU A 110 -16.78 9.56 9.73
C GLU A 110 -15.79 9.34 8.59
N GLN A 111 -14.59 8.85 8.87
CA GLN A 111 -13.57 8.55 7.87
C GLN A 111 -14.02 7.41 6.93
N LYS A 112 -14.63 6.36 7.47
CA LYS A 112 -15.25 5.29 6.66
C LYS A 112 -16.33 5.86 5.74
N GLY A 113 -17.21 6.70 6.26
CA GLY A 113 -18.27 7.34 5.47
C GLY A 113 -17.76 8.13 4.27
N LYS A 114 -16.54 8.67 4.36
CA LYS A 114 -15.93 9.43 3.25
C LYS A 114 -15.27 8.55 2.18
N HIS A 115 -14.70 7.41 2.56
CA HIS A 115 -13.78 6.68 1.69
C HIS A 115 -14.21 5.26 1.34
N LEU A 116 -14.98 4.58 2.21
CA LEU A 116 -15.26 3.16 2.08
C LEU A 116 -16.04 2.82 0.81
N LYS A 117 -17.09 3.58 0.52
CA LYS A 117 -17.91 3.34 -0.68
C LYS A 117 -17.08 3.41 -1.96
N ALA A 118 -16.28 4.47 -2.11
CA ALA A 118 -15.41 4.62 -3.26
C ALA A 118 -14.34 3.51 -3.33
N PHE A 119 -13.79 3.10 -2.18
CA PHE A 119 -12.86 1.99 -2.12
C PHE A 119 -13.48 0.67 -2.58
N VAL A 120 -14.71 0.37 -2.21
CA VAL A 120 -15.37 -0.89 -2.57
C VAL A 120 -15.80 -0.91 -4.04
N GLU A 121 -16.39 0.18 -4.53
CA GLU A 121 -17.04 0.23 -5.86
C GLU A 121 -16.06 0.51 -7.02
N ASP A 122 -14.87 1.04 -6.76
CA ASP A 122 -13.92 1.46 -7.79
C ASP A 122 -12.74 0.47 -7.86
N ASP A 123 -12.70 -0.35 -8.89
CA ASP A 123 -11.65 -1.36 -9.10
C ASP A 123 -10.23 -0.78 -9.20
N ASP A 124 -10.12 0.50 -9.58
CA ASP A 124 -8.85 1.22 -9.68
C ASP A 124 -8.48 1.97 -8.36
N TYR A 125 -9.23 1.74 -7.28
CA TYR A 125 -8.96 2.38 -5.99
C TYR A 125 -7.92 1.59 -5.19
N HIS A 126 -6.65 1.92 -5.38
CA HIS A 126 -5.56 1.34 -4.59
C HIS A 126 -5.23 2.21 -3.39
N LEU A 127 -4.59 1.58 -2.40
CA LEU A 127 -4.15 2.19 -1.15
C LEU A 127 -2.63 2.17 -1.07
N ALA A 128 -2.06 3.16 -0.37
CA ALA A 128 -0.64 3.20 -0.08
C ALA A 128 -0.38 3.59 1.38
N PHE A 129 0.68 3.03 1.95
CA PHE A 129 1.20 3.41 3.25
C PHE A 129 2.59 4.01 3.10
N ALA A 130 2.75 5.23 3.59
CA ALA A 130 4.02 5.95 3.60
C ALA A 130 4.50 6.05 5.04
N GLY A 131 5.33 5.11 5.43
CA GLY A 131 6.01 5.07 6.72
C GLY A 131 7.41 5.68 6.64
N PRO A 132 8.24 5.48 7.68
CA PRO A 132 9.62 5.87 7.68
C PRO A 132 10.36 5.31 6.47
N SER A 133 11.17 6.15 5.83
CA SER A 133 11.95 5.76 4.64
C SER A 133 13.01 4.71 4.98
N ALA A 134 13.31 3.85 4.02
CA ALA A 134 14.41 2.90 4.11
C ALA A 134 15.79 3.57 4.32
N ASP A 135 15.94 4.82 3.88
CA ASP A 135 17.15 5.62 4.10
C ASP A 135 17.37 5.99 5.56
N ALA A 136 16.36 5.86 6.39
CA ALA A 136 16.45 6.11 7.83
C ALA A 136 17.17 5.00 8.62
N GLY A 137 17.81 4.06 7.97
CA GLY A 137 18.46 2.95 8.65
C GLY A 137 17.51 1.92 9.26
N LEU A 138 16.21 2.10 9.11
CA LEU A 138 15.19 1.14 9.54
C LEU A 138 15.04 -0.02 8.54
N GLY A 139 15.56 0.16 7.33
CA GLY A 139 15.51 -0.89 6.32
C GLY A 139 16.43 -2.02 6.70
N TRP A 140 15.87 -3.20 6.87
CA TRP A 140 16.61 -4.47 6.86
C TRP A 140 17.67 -4.70 7.95
N THR A 141 17.85 -3.79 8.90
CA THR A 141 18.72 -4.01 10.03
C THR A 141 18.04 -4.91 11.04
N TYR A 142 17.90 -6.16 10.69
CA TYR A 142 17.38 -7.24 11.52
C TYR A 142 18.14 -7.38 12.84
N HIS A 143 19.34 -6.79 12.95
CA HIS A 143 20.28 -7.00 14.04
C HIS A 143 21.05 -5.75 14.43
N GLY A 144 20.72 -4.59 13.88
CA GLY A 144 21.36 -3.34 14.24
C GLY A 144 20.57 -2.60 15.33
N ASP A 145 21.28 -1.86 16.14
CA ASP A 145 20.70 -0.80 16.95
C ASP A 145 20.12 0.25 15.99
N ALA A 146 18.90 0.03 15.53
CA ALA A 146 18.20 1.00 14.70
C ALA A 146 18.12 2.30 15.48
N ASN A 147 18.82 3.31 15.02
CA ASN A 147 18.72 4.63 15.61
C ASN A 147 17.40 5.25 15.19
N TYR A 148 16.34 4.91 15.94
CA TYR A 148 15.01 5.46 15.70
C TYR A 148 14.95 6.98 15.89
N ASP A 149 15.99 7.59 16.43
CA ASP A 149 16.06 9.04 16.60
C ASP A 149 16.21 9.79 15.28
N ASP A 150 16.80 9.15 14.27
CA ASP A 150 17.08 9.72 12.95
C ASP A 150 16.08 9.29 11.87
N ILE A 151 14.87 8.87 12.27
CA ILE A 151 13.81 8.51 11.33
C ILE A 151 13.46 9.71 10.46
N ASN A 152 13.71 9.57 9.16
CA ASN A 152 13.30 10.55 8.17
C ASN A 152 11.84 10.34 7.79
N VAL A 153 10.97 11.20 8.32
CA VAL A 153 9.55 11.28 7.98
C VAL A 153 9.16 12.74 7.76
N PRO A 154 8.12 13.01 6.98
CA PRO A 154 7.58 14.36 6.88
C PRO A 154 7.24 14.93 8.25
N SER A 155 7.32 16.25 8.40
CA SER A 155 6.91 16.96 9.61
C SER A 155 5.55 17.63 9.41
N ALA A 156 4.78 17.73 10.49
CA ALA A 156 3.48 18.38 10.50
C ALA A 156 3.40 19.43 11.60
N VAL A 157 2.89 20.60 11.25
CA VAL A 157 2.65 21.70 12.19
C VAL A 157 1.17 22.00 12.24
N LYS A 158 0.60 22.04 13.44
CA LYS A 158 -0.82 22.33 13.65
C LYS A 158 -1.12 23.80 13.41
N GLN A 159 -2.13 24.09 12.61
CA GLN A 159 -2.64 25.42 12.31
C GLN A 159 -4.16 25.45 12.47
N GLY A 160 -4.64 25.84 13.64
CA GLY A 160 -6.07 25.77 13.98
C GLY A 160 -6.58 24.32 13.97
N ASN A 161 -7.58 24.05 13.13
CA ASN A 161 -8.15 22.71 12.92
C ASN A 161 -7.45 21.89 11.82
N ASP A 162 -6.40 22.42 11.25
CA ASP A 162 -5.67 21.76 10.16
C ASP A 162 -4.22 21.49 10.57
N TRP A 163 -3.57 20.65 9.79
CA TRP A 163 -2.15 20.40 9.84
C TRP A 163 -1.51 20.78 8.52
N VAL A 164 -0.36 21.42 8.57
CA VAL A 164 0.47 21.71 7.39
C VAL A 164 1.64 20.75 7.42
N ILE A 165 1.71 19.89 6.39
CA ILE A 165 2.67 18.79 6.29
C ILE A 165 3.71 19.15 5.23
N ASN A 166 4.98 18.97 5.58
CA ASN A 166 6.11 19.17 4.69
C ASN A 166 7.11 18.02 4.80
N GLY A 167 7.62 17.58 3.66
CA GLY A 167 8.63 16.54 3.59
C GLY A 167 8.48 15.63 2.38
N ARG A 168 9.23 14.53 2.41
CA ARG A 168 9.30 13.56 1.33
C ARG A 168 9.48 12.15 1.91
N VAL A 169 8.89 11.15 1.26
CA VAL A 169 9.15 9.72 1.51
C VAL A 169 9.59 9.10 0.20
N GLU A 170 10.77 8.46 0.19
CA GLU A 170 11.44 8.06 -1.05
C GLU A 170 10.83 6.82 -1.72
N ALA A 171 10.30 5.88 -0.95
CA ALA A 171 9.80 4.64 -1.50
C ALA A 171 8.46 4.28 -0.85
N VAL A 172 7.40 4.49 -1.58
CA VAL A 172 6.03 4.20 -1.14
C VAL A 172 5.40 3.21 -2.12
N SER A 173 5.19 1.99 -1.66
CA SER A 173 4.53 0.95 -2.46
C SER A 173 3.13 1.39 -2.85
N ASN A 174 2.72 1.05 -4.07
CA ASN A 174 1.45 1.43 -4.70
C ASN A 174 1.26 2.94 -4.95
N ALA A 175 2.18 3.82 -4.58
CA ALA A 175 2.00 5.26 -4.74
C ALA A 175 1.59 5.70 -6.16
N PRO A 176 2.13 5.14 -7.25
CA PRO A 176 1.69 5.50 -8.60
C PRO A 176 0.20 5.27 -8.86
N LEU A 177 -0.41 4.29 -8.20
CA LEU A 177 -1.78 3.85 -8.41
C LEU A 177 -2.74 4.26 -7.29
N ALA A 178 -2.23 4.52 -6.09
CA ALA A 178 -3.06 4.78 -4.91
C ALA A 178 -3.87 6.07 -5.04
N LYS A 179 -5.12 6.01 -4.60
CA LYS A 179 -6.04 7.15 -4.48
C LYS A 179 -6.12 7.70 -3.06
N LEU A 180 -5.79 6.88 -2.06
CA LEU A 180 -5.72 7.27 -0.66
C LEU A 180 -4.41 6.76 -0.05
N PHE A 181 -3.77 7.63 0.72
CA PHE A 181 -2.51 7.38 1.39
C PHE A 181 -2.68 7.47 2.91
N ALA A 182 -2.15 6.50 3.64
CA ALA A 182 -1.90 6.62 5.06
C ALA A 182 -0.45 7.05 5.25
N VAL A 183 -0.23 8.30 5.67
CA VAL A 183 1.11 8.89 5.74
C VAL A 183 1.51 9.14 7.19
N GLN A 184 2.61 8.55 7.61
CA GLN A 184 3.22 8.82 8.91
C GLN A 184 4.03 10.11 8.85
N VAL A 185 3.77 10.97 9.82
CA VAL A 185 4.42 12.27 9.94
C VAL A 185 4.79 12.55 11.38
N ARG A 186 5.78 13.38 11.62
CA ARG A 186 6.16 13.84 12.94
C ARG A 186 5.32 15.05 13.33
N THR A 187 4.50 14.91 14.36
CA THR A 187 3.66 15.99 14.92
C THR A 187 4.21 16.57 16.23
N GLY A 188 4.96 15.77 16.99
CA GLY A 188 5.56 16.23 18.24
C GLY A 188 6.83 17.03 18.00
N ALA A 189 6.82 18.33 18.29
CA ALA A 189 8.03 19.16 18.23
C ALA A 189 9.10 18.61 19.21
N GLY A 190 10.28 18.26 18.66
CA GLY A 190 11.40 17.71 19.45
C GLY A 190 11.23 16.25 19.87
N SER A 191 10.15 15.56 19.50
CA SER A 191 10.03 14.13 19.70
C SER A 191 10.99 13.35 18.79
N LYS A 192 11.48 12.22 19.29
CA LYS A 192 12.43 11.36 18.60
C LYS A 192 11.89 9.94 18.42
N GLY A 193 12.46 9.22 17.47
CA GLY A 193 12.08 7.85 17.22
C GLY A 193 10.64 7.69 16.76
N MET A 194 9.99 6.62 17.19
CA MET A 194 8.58 6.35 16.90
C MET A 194 7.62 7.24 17.73
N GLN A 195 8.10 7.85 18.80
CA GLN A 195 7.28 8.75 19.61
C GLN A 195 6.99 10.05 18.85
N GLY A 196 5.76 10.52 18.94
CA GLY A 196 5.33 11.73 18.24
C GLY A 196 5.11 11.56 16.74
N LEU A 197 5.03 10.32 16.26
CA LEU A 197 4.51 10.02 14.94
C LEU A 197 2.99 9.95 14.98
N SER A 198 2.38 10.50 13.96
CA SER A 198 0.94 10.46 13.71
C SER A 198 0.68 10.01 12.28
N THR A 199 -0.41 9.32 12.04
CA THR A 199 -0.77 8.87 10.69
C THR A 199 -1.96 9.67 10.17
N PHE A 200 -1.83 10.26 9.00
CA PHE A 200 -2.90 11.01 8.33
C PHE A 200 -3.37 10.31 7.07
N LEU A 201 -4.69 10.33 6.86
CA LEU A 201 -5.30 9.96 5.59
C LEU A 201 -5.20 11.14 4.63
N ILE A 202 -4.49 10.94 3.51
CA ILE A 202 -4.28 11.98 2.50
C ILE A 202 -4.78 11.46 1.15
N PRO A 203 -5.91 11.99 0.62
CA PRO A 203 -6.32 11.74 -0.75
C PRO A 203 -5.26 12.22 -1.75
N ARG A 204 -5.14 11.51 -2.89
CA ARG A 204 -4.14 11.82 -3.92
C ARG A 204 -4.22 13.23 -4.49
N ASP A 205 -5.42 13.79 -4.56
CA ASP A 205 -5.72 15.11 -5.09
C ASP A 205 -5.58 16.26 -4.07
N THR A 206 -5.08 15.97 -2.86
CA THR A 206 -4.87 16.98 -1.83
C THR A 206 -3.85 18.02 -2.30
N ALA A 207 -4.19 19.30 -2.18
CA ALA A 207 -3.29 20.39 -2.53
C ALA A 207 -1.96 20.30 -1.75
N GLY A 208 -0.84 20.41 -2.46
CA GLY A 208 0.50 20.26 -1.87
C GLY A 208 0.98 18.81 -1.74
N PHE A 209 0.18 17.81 -2.11
CA PHE A 209 0.58 16.42 -2.21
C PHE A 209 0.93 16.04 -3.65
N LYS A 210 2.06 15.37 -3.86
CA LYS A 210 2.51 14.94 -5.18
C LYS A 210 3.15 13.57 -5.13
N VAL A 211 2.83 12.72 -6.10
CA VAL A 211 3.53 11.46 -6.36
C VAL A 211 4.53 11.71 -7.49
N ALA A 212 5.78 11.35 -7.27
CA ALA A 212 6.82 11.43 -8.30
C ALA A 212 6.70 10.28 -9.33
N ASP A 213 7.40 10.40 -10.46
CA ASP A 213 7.48 9.29 -11.41
C ASP A 213 8.11 8.05 -10.78
N ALA A 214 7.47 6.90 -10.95
CA ALA A 214 7.94 5.63 -10.37
C ALA A 214 9.38 5.29 -10.79
N ILE A 215 9.73 5.46 -12.07
CA ILE A 215 11.07 5.15 -12.61
C ILE A 215 12.15 6.00 -11.96
N LYS A 216 11.85 7.25 -11.60
CA LYS A 216 12.81 8.17 -10.96
C LYS A 216 12.95 7.95 -9.46
N ALA A 217 11.97 7.32 -8.83
CA ALA A 217 11.97 7.08 -7.40
C ALA A 217 13.05 6.10 -6.96
N PHE A 218 13.42 5.15 -7.81
CA PHE A 218 14.36 4.08 -7.48
C PHE A 218 15.78 4.29 -8.03
N GLY A 219 16.09 5.50 -8.48
CA GLY A 219 17.41 5.81 -9.00
C GLY A 219 17.66 5.26 -10.40
N GLY A 220 18.85 5.50 -10.91
CA GLY A 220 19.23 5.10 -12.26
C GLY A 220 19.53 3.59 -12.38
N PRO A 221 19.86 3.14 -13.61
CA PRO A 221 20.09 1.73 -13.95
C PRO A 221 21.22 1.06 -13.16
N SER A 222 22.01 1.78 -12.39
CA SER A 222 23.08 1.25 -11.56
C SER A 222 22.66 0.72 -10.19
N ASN A 223 21.42 1.01 -9.74
CA ASN A 223 20.95 0.49 -8.46
C ASN A 223 20.37 -0.91 -8.62
N THR A 224 21.17 -1.92 -8.33
CA THR A 224 20.78 -3.33 -8.48
C THR A 224 19.67 -3.77 -7.51
N LEU A 225 19.51 -3.10 -6.37
CA LEU A 225 18.46 -3.44 -5.40
C LEU A 225 17.07 -3.11 -5.93
N THR A 226 16.94 -2.10 -6.77
CA THR A 226 15.65 -1.76 -7.38
C THR A 226 15.17 -2.77 -8.42
N ARG A 227 16.08 -3.57 -8.97
CA ARG A 227 15.74 -4.63 -9.93
C ARG A 227 14.97 -5.80 -9.32
N TRP A 228 14.96 -5.92 -7.99
CA TRP A 228 14.28 -6.99 -7.25
C TRP A 228 13.00 -6.52 -6.59
N HIS A 229 12.60 -5.28 -6.82
CA HIS A 229 11.38 -4.75 -6.24
C HIS A 229 10.20 -5.09 -7.15
N HIS A 230 9.29 -5.86 -6.63
CA HIS A 230 8.04 -6.21 -7.32
C HIS A 230 6.92 -5.23 -6.97
N GLY A 231 5.94 -5.10 -7.88
CA GLY A 231 4.86 -4.15 -7.77
C GLY A 231 5.22 -2.79 -8.34
N THR A 232 4.64 -1.75 -7.80
CA THR A 232 4.94 -0.37 -8.17
C THR A 232 5.19 0.47 -6.94
N ALA A 233 6.15 1.38 -7.02
CA ALA A 233 6.42 2.34 -5.96
C ALA A 233 6.91 3.67 -6.53
N ALA A 234 6.76 4.73 -5.76
CA ALA A 234 7.26 6.06 -6.09
C ALA A 234 7.52 6.85 -4.81
N ALA A 235 8.31 7.91 -4.93
CA ALA A 235 8.40 8.89 -3.86
C ALA A 235 7.10 9.71 -3.79
N ILE A 236 6.77 10.17 -2.59
CA ILE A 236 5.75 11.19 -2.37
C ILE A 236 6.39 12.46 -1.81
N GLU A 237 5.89 13.60 -2.24
CA GLU A 237 6.31 14.93 -1.80
C GLU A 237 5.12 15.67 -1.20
N LEU A 238 5.34 16.27 -0.04
CA LEU A 238 4.38 17.13 0.64
C LEU A 238 5.00 18.51 0.78
N LYS A 239 4.36 19.50 0.18
CA LYS A 239 4.81 20.89 0.23
C LYS A 239 3.63 21.77 0.62
N ASP A 240 3.70 22.31 1.83
CA ASP A 240 2.60 23.08 2.45
C ASP A 240 1.25 22.34 2.32
N CYS A 241 1.31 20.99 2.42
CA CYS A 241 0.16 20.13 2.25
C CYS A 241 -0.77 20.28 3.46
N LYS A 242 -1.92 20.93 3.22
CA LYS A 242 -2.89 21.23 4.27
C LYS A 242 -3.88 20.09 4.42
N VAL A 243 -3.91 19.48 5.60
CA VAL A 243 -4.74 18.32 5.92
C VAL A 243 -5.58 18.61 7.17
N SER A 244 -6.88 18.34 7.09
CA SER A 244 -7.79 18.51 8.25
C SER A 244 -7.42 17.57 9.39
N ALA A 245 -7.59 18.03 10.63
CA ALA A 245 -7.47 17.17 11.82
C ALA A 245 -8.42 15.95 11.78
N ALA A 246 -9.53 16.04 11.05
CA ALA A 246 -10.45 14.92 10.85
C ALA A 246 -9.83 13.76 10.05
N ASN A 247 -8.71 13.99 9.38
CA ASN A 247 -7.97 12.96 8.62
C ASN A 247 -6.90 12.25 9.48
N LEU A 248 -6.72 12.64 10.74
CA LEU A 248 -5.83 11.95 11.66
C LEU A 248 -6.41 10.57 12.03
N LEU A 249 -5.63 9.52 11.85
CA LEU A 249 -5.97 8.18 12.31
C LEU A 249 -5.63 8.06 13.81
N GLY A 250 -6.64 7.74 14.62
CA GLY A 250 -6.47 7.58 16.06
C GLY A 250 -6.15 8.89 16.79
N LYS A 251 -5.06 8.90 17.54
CA LYS A 251 -4.63 10.05 18.37
C LYS A 251 -3.29 10.60 17.90
N GLU A 252 -3.08 11.89 18.11
CA GLU A 252 -1.79 12.55 17.89
C GLU A 252 -0.67 11.85 18.68
N GLY A 253 0.43 11.55 18.00
CA GLY A 253 1.61 10.91 18.58
C GLY A 253 1.45 9.44 18.96
N ALA A 254 0.34 8.79 18.57
CA ALA A 254 0.04 7.39 18.88
C ALA A 254 0.18 6.53 17.61
N CYS A 255 1.42 6.31 17.15
CA CYS A 255 1.76 5.33 16.12
C CYS A 255 2.46 4.14 16.73
#